data_2ccf088a08898929cc55e6c8adc37d45
#
_entry.id   2ccf088a08898929cc55e6c8adc37d45
#
_cell.length_a   1.000
_cell.length_b   1.000
_cell.length_c   1.000
_cell.angle_alpha   90.00
_cell.angle_beta   90.00
_cell.angle_gamma   90.00
#
_symmetry.space_group_name_H-M   'P 1'
#
loop_
_entity.id
_entity.type
_entity.pdbx_description
1 polymer ?
#
loop_
_entity_poly.entity_id
_entity_poly.type
_entity_poly.pdbx_seq_one_letter_code
_entity_poly.pdbx_strand_id
1 'polypeptide(L)'
;GVASAKFAIDFEDSFAGVKKTVDATPEQLSKIKQGIIDLSTTGIDGRGAIPQTTTELNELAAAGGQLGISQENIIDFTEVMAQMGSATNLVGEEGAATLARFQNVMGVGQNEIRNIGSAIVDLGNHSATTESEIAEMALRMGKYGSSVRMSAADVLGYSAALSSLGIEAQMGGSAIGRTWLSIETAVASGGEGLTKFAKYSGKSAEEFKKQWNTDSSGAFNGLLKGLQSAENLTVALDDLGINNTQDIQAMMALVNGYDLVTESVNRSNTAYQENTALQEEFNAKNETTASKLANTKNNIIEAARSIGETMLPSIKDASTTVADFAKGLSQMDDEQKRAVVNTGATVIAIGAISKVSAGAIKGVGGIVEAVGNIKKAFSTGGALAKFAPTLTSIGAAAGPAALAVAGIATAAIAGKVAYDKWYQSQYRWSEGLSEGNEKVKESLEKYKFLNDIQGQIKSLKMVIESPESSQEQVDNAKSKLEEIKEMLSQEYNLVINSDNSNLDDAVEQVTKLSKNELQSNINNQRAELSELVNNNANYIQTRREAQENYNKELELQTKYSEAQSKVSDITAKIANNEITAAEGYAKAKEIYKNTIGSDYEN
;
A
#
# COMPACT_ATOMS: atom_id res chain seq x y z
N GLY A 1 5.18 -19.19 19.34
CA GLY A 1 4.87 -20.32 18.46
C GLY A 1 3.79 -20.00 17.44
N VAL A 2 2.56 -19.70 17.86
CA VAL A 2 1.42 -19.47 16.93
C VAL A 2 1.60 -18.20 16.08
N ALA A 3 2.06 -17.10 16.68
CA ALA A 3 2.35 -15.88 15.93
C ALA A 3 3.50 -16.07 14.94
N SER A 4 4.55 -16.78 15.34
CA SER A 4 5.69 -17.11 14.47
C SER A 4 5.28 -17.98 13.28
N ALA A 5 4.44 -19.00 13.53
CA ALA A 5 3.89 -19.83 12.46
C ALA A 5 3.02 -19.02 11.49
N LYS A 6 2.20 -18.09 12.01
CA LYS A 6 1.38 -17.20 11.17
C LYS A 6 2.24 -16.34 10.26
N PHE A 7 3.28 -15.67 10.77
CA PHE A 7 4.17 -14.86 9.95
C PHE A 7 4.87 -15.69 8.86
N ALA A 8 5.24 -16.94 9.16
CA ALA A 8 5.82 -17.82 8.17
C ALA A 8 4.82 -18.25 7.10
N ILE A 9 3.56 -18.51 7.47
CA ILE A 9 2.47 -18.85 6.55
C ILE A 9 2.12 -17.64 5.66
N ASP A 10 1.94 -16.46 6.25
CA ASP A 10 1.61 -15.21 5.52
C ASP A 10 2.72 -14.87 4.51
N PHE A 11 3.99 -15.07 4.90
CA PHE A 11 5.12 -14.90 3.98
C PHE A 11 5.12 -15.95 2.87
N GLU A 12 4.91 -17.23 3.18
CA GLU A 12 4.87 -18.30 2.18
C GLU A 12 3.77 -18.05 1.15
N ASP A 13 2.58 -17.60 1.60
CA ASP A 13 1.45 -17.30 0.75
C ASP A 13 1.73 -16.10 -0.16
N SER A 14 2.18 -14.98 0.38
CA SER A 14 2.52 -13.80 -0.43
C SER A 14 3.68 -14.07 -1.39
N PHE A 15 4.70 -14.83 -0.97
CA PHE A 15 5.82 -15.21 -1.84
C PHE A 15 5.42 -16.20 -2.93
N ALA A 16 4.32 -16.96 -2.76
CA ALA A 16 3.76 -17.79 -3.82
C ALA A 16 3.32 -16.94 -5.03
N GLY A 17 2.88 -15.70 -4.81
CA GLY A 17 2.63 -14.72 -5.86
C GLY A 17 3.89 -14.44 -6.70
N VAL A 18 5.02 -14.20 -6.06
CA VAL A 18 6.31 -13.98 -6.72
C VAL A 18 6.72 -15.22 -7.55
N LYS A 19 6.62 -16.41 -6.96
CA LYS A 19 6.92 -17.68 -7.66
C LYS A 19 6.06 -17.90 -8.90
N LYS A 20 4.82 -17.42 -8.90
CA LYS A 20 3.89 -17.55 -10.01
C LYS A 20 4.21 -16.59 -11.16
N THR A 21 4.72 -15.40 -10.86
CA THR A 21 4.80 -14.29 -11.81
C THR A 21 6.22 -14.03 -12.31
N VAL A 22 7.24 -14.39 -11.52
CA VAL A 22 8.65 -14.21 -11.90
C VAL A 22 9.19 -15.54 -12.45
N ASP A 23 9.66 -15.53 -13.70
CA ASP A 23 10.30 -16.69 -14.32
C ASP A 23 11.74 -16.83 -13.78
N ALA A 24 11.91 -17.75 -12.83
CA ALA A 24 13.17 -17.92 -12.09
C ALA A 24 13.36 -19.37 -11.62
N THR A 25 14.61 -19.81 -11.57
CA THR A 25 14.98 -21.11 -10.99
C THR A 25 14.79 -21.10 -9.46
N PRO A 26 14.74 -22.29 -8.79
CA PRO A 26 14.65 -22.36 -7.33
C PRO A 26 15.76 -21.56 -6.60
N GLU A 27 16.99 -21.58 -7.14
CA GLU A 27 18.13 -20.85 -6.60
C GLU A 27 17.95 -19.33 -6.73
N GLN A 28 17.42 -18.87 -7.88
CA GLN A 28 17.10 -17.48 -8.13
C GLN A 28 15.94 -17.00 -7.25
N LEU A 29 14.89 -17.82 -7.09
CA LEU A 29 13.80 -17.54 -6.15
C LEU A 29 14.27 -17.44 -4.70
N SER A 30 15.26 -18.26 -4.31
CA SER A 30 15.87 -18.14 -2.98
C SER A 30 16.61 -16.81 -2.79
N LYS A 31 17.30 -16.32 -3.82
CA LYS A 31 17.96 -15.00 -3.80
C LYS A 31 16.94 -13.86 -3.75
N ILE A 32 15.85 -13.96 -4.53
CA ILE A 32 14.77 -12.98 -4.51
C ILE A 32 14.12 -12.94 -3.11
N LYS A 33 13.85 -14.12 -2.53
CA LYS A 33 13.33 -14.22 -1.16
C LYS A 33 14.24 -13.49 -0.16
N GLN A 34 15.55 -13.75 -0.21
CA GLN A 34 16.50 -13.09 0.68
C GLN A 34 16.55 -11.59 0.43
N GLY A 35 16.59 -11.15 -0.83
CA GLY A 35 16.58 -9.73 -1.17
C GLY A 35 15.35 -8.99 -0.63
N ILE A 36 14.15 -9.58 -0.69
CA ILE A 36 12.93 -9.01 -0.12
C ILE A 36 13.02 -8.88 1.41
N ILE A 37 13.60 -9.90 2.08
CA ILE A 37 13.84 -9.85 3.52
C ILE A 37 14.84 -8.74 3.86
N ASP A 38 15.92 -8.65 3.13
CA ASP A 38 16.97 -7.64 3.33
C ASP A 38 16.40 -6.22 3.13
N LEU A 39 15.58 -5.99 2.10
CA LEU A 39 14.91 -4.72 1.89
C LEU A 39 14.10 -4.28 3.12
N SER A 40 13.37 -5.18 3.75
CA SER A 40 12.51 -4.89 4.91
C SER A 40 13.26 -4.76 6.23
N THR A 41 14.47 -5.28 6.35
CA THR A 41 15.18 -5.44 7.64
C THR A 41 16.46 -4.63 7.75
N THR A 42 17.36 -4.77 6.80
CA THR A 42 18.70 -4.16 6.81
C THR A 42 18.91 -3.13 5.72
N GLY A 43 18.10 -3.19 4.67
CA GLY A 43 18.33 -2.51 3.40
C GLY A 43 19.41 -3.23 2.56
N ILE A 44 19.57 -2.79 1.32
CA ILE A 44 20.55 -3.32 0.36
C ILE A 44 21.53 -2.20 -0.01
N ASP A 45 22.80 -2.54 -0.16
CA ASP A 45 23.88 -1.63 -0.58
C ASP A 45 23.98 -0.33 0.25
N GLY A 46 23.63 -0.41 1.54
CA GLY A 46 23.68 0.74 2.44
C GLY A 46 22.57 1.77 2.29
N ARG A 47 21.55 1.47 1.47
CA ARG A 47 20.41 2.37 1.22
C ARG A 47 19.35 2.42 2.33
N GLY A 48 19.55 1.66 3.39
CA GLY A 48 18.64 1.61 4.55
C GLY A 48 17.43 0.70 4.36
N ALA A 49 16.88 0.22 5.47
CA ALA A 49 15.70 -0.65 5.46
C ALA A 49 14.44 0.12 5.04
N ILE A 50 13.56 -0.54 4.32
CA ILE A 50 12.28 -0.03 3.86
C ILE A 50 11.20 -0.30 4.93
N PRO A 51 10.35 0.70 5.29
CA PRO A 51 9.36 0.52 6.35
C PRO A 51 8.21 -0.44 6.00
N GLN A 52 8.06 -0.86 4.74
CA GLN A 52 7.10 -1.87 4.31
C GLN A 52 7.48 -3.26 4.81
N THR A 53 6.46 -4.08 5.09
CA THR A 53 6.61 -5.47 5.50
C THR A 53 7.07 -6.35 4.33
N THR A 54 7.65 -7.51 4.63
CA THR A 54 8.01 -8.50 3.60
C THR A 54 6.81 -8.96 2.77
N THR A 55 5.60 -8.97 3.33
CA THR A 55 4.36 -9.28 2.60
C THR A 55 4.05 -8.22 1.55
N GLU A 56 4.07 -6.94 1.92
CA GLU A 56 3.86 -5.81 0.98
C GLU A 56 4.93 -5.78 -0.11
N LEU A 57 6.18 -6.07 0.23
CA LEU A 57 7.26 -6.16 -0.76
C LEU A 57 7.11 -7.37 -1.69
N ASN A 58 6.59 -8.51 -1.21
CA ASN A 58 6.24 -9.65 -2.06
C ASN A 58 5.14 -9.29 -3.08
N GLU A 59 4.14 -8.52 -2.67
CA GLU A 59 3.07 -8.03 -3.56
C GLU A 59 3.63 -7.13 -4.66
N LEU A 60 4.51 -6.18 -4.31
CA LEU A 60 5.20 -5.34 -5.31
C LEU A 60 6.08 -6.16 -6.26
N ALA A 61 6.83 -7.14 -5.75
CA ALA A 61 7.63 -8.03 -6.57
C ALA A 61 6.77 -8.89 -7.51
N ALA A 62 5.64 -9.41 -7.02
CA ALA A 62 4.70 -10.18 -7.83
C ALA A 62 4.07 -9.31 -8.94
N ALA A 63 3.69 -8.07 -8.63
CA ALA A 63 3.22 -7.10 -9.61
C ALA A 63 4.29 -6.80 -10.67
N GLY A 64 5.54 -6.59 -10.26
CA GLY A 64 6.68 -6.44 -11.18
C GLY A 64 6.84 -7.64 -12.11
N GLY A 65 6.77 -8.86 -11.59
CA GLY A 65 6.81 -10.07 -12.39
C GLY A 65 5.68 -10.17 -13.42
N GLN A 66 4.44 -9.81 -13.06
CA GLN A 66 3.30 -9.73 -13.99
C GLN A 66 3.53 -8.72 -15.12
N LEU A 67 4.27 -7.66 -14.85
CA LEU A 67 4.61 -6.61 -15.81
C LEU A 67 5.84 -6.94 -16.67
N GLY A 68 6.42 -8.13 -16.49
CA GLY A 68 7.55 -8.62 -17.27
C GLY A 68 8.92 -8.17 -16.77
N ILE A 69 9.02 -7.71 -15.51
CA ILE A 69 10.32 -7.43 -14.90
C ILE A 69 11.06 -8.76 -14.69
N SER A 70 12.29 -8.84 -15.20
CA SER A 70 13.11 -10.04 -15.14
C SER A 70 13.57 -10.33 -13.71
N GLN A 71 13.87 -11.59 -13.45
CA GLN A 71 14.33 -12.05 -12.14
C GLN A 71 15.61 -11.34 -11.63
N GLU A 72 16.42 -10.81 -12.54
CA GLU A 72 17.64 -10.07 -12.20
C GLU A 72 17.33 -8.64 -11.70
N ASN A 73 16.24 -8.05 -12.18
CA ASN A 73 15.87 -6.67 -11.88
C ASN A 73 14.72 -6.56 -10.87
N ILE A 74 14.12 -7.68 -10.45
CA ILE A 74 12.91 -7.67 -9.62
C ILE A 74 13.12 -7.05 -8.24
N ILE A 75 14.30 -7.25 -7.63
CA ILE A 75 14.61 -6.69 -6.31
C ILE A 75 14.81 -5.17 -6.41
N ASP A 76 15.56 -4.71 -7.41
CA ASP A 76 15.77 -3.27 -7.62
C ASP A 76 14.45 -2.56 -7.98
N PHE A 77 13.63 -3.18 -8.83
CA PHE A 77 12.27 -2.70 -9.10
C PHE A 77 11.43 -2.60 -7.83
N THR A 78 11.42 -3.65 -7.01
CA THR A 78 10.65 -3.70 -5.75
C THR A 78 11.12 -2.60 -4.79
N GLU A 79 12.44 -2.41 -4.67
CA GLU A 79 13.03 -1.35 -3.84
C GLU A 79 12.58 0.03 -4.30
N VAL A 80 12.73 0.31 -5.60
CA VAL A 80 12.34 1.61 -6.18
C VAL A 80 10.86 1.89 -5.96
N MET A 81 9.99 0.91 -6.20
CA MET A 81 8.56 1.08 -6.01
C MET A 81 8.17 1.28 -4.56
N ALA A 82 8.82 0.59 -3.63
CA ALA A 82 8.60 0.78 -2.20
C ALA A 82 9.11 2.13 -1.70
N GLN A 83 10.26 2.59 -2.21
CA GLN A 83 10.79 3.93 -1.93
C GLN A 83 9.86 5.02 -2.49
N MET A 84 9.39 4.88 -3.74
CA MET A 84 8.41 5.78 -4.35
C MET A 84 7.11 5.85 -3.53
N GLY A 85 6.57 4.70 -3.11
CA GLY A 85 5.37 4.63 -2.28
C GLY A 85 5.54 5.25 -0.89
N SER A 86 6.77 5.32 -0.37
CA SER A 86 7.08 5.98 0.90
C SER A 86 7.31 7.49 0.75
N ALA A 87 7.90 7.90 -0.35
CA ALA A 87 8.38 9.27 -0.59
C ALA A 87 7.36 10.13 -1.36
N THR A 88 6.48 9.52 -2.17
CA THR A 88 5.59 10.21 -3.12
C THR A 88 4.14 9.76 -2.98
N ASN A 89 3.26 10.29 -3.85
CA ASN A 89 1.87 9.84 -4.00
C ASN A 89 1.69 8.69 -5.02
N LEU A 90 2.78 8.17 -5.61
CA LEU A 90 2.79 6.99 -6.45
C LEU A 90 2.89 5.73 -5.59
N VAL A 91 1.77 5.19 -5.18
CA VAL A 91 1.69 4.09 -4.21
C VAL A 91 1.18 2.78 -4.81
N GLY A 92 1.62 1.66 -4.24
CA GLY A 92 1.08 0.33 -4.49
C GLY A 92 1.26 -0.20 -5.91
N GLU A 93 0.40 -1.16 -6.28
CA GLU A 93 0.45 -1.84 -7.58
C GLU A 93 0.15 -0.92 -8.76
N GLU A 94 -0.70 0.09 -8.61
CA GLU A 94 -1.06 1.02 -9.68
C GLU A 94 0.11 1.92 -10.06
N GLY A 95 0.81 2.48 -9.07
CA GLY A 95 2.04 3.23 -9.29
C GLY A 95 3.12 2.38 -9.97
N ALA A 96 3.32 1.14 -9.48
CA ALA A 96 4.23 0.17 -10.06
C ALA A 96 3.88 -0.14 -11.53
N ALA A 97 2.60 -0.36 -11.80
CA ALA A 97 2.13 -0.64 -13.17
C ALA A 97 2.36 0.54 -14.12
N THR A 98 2.12 1.76 -13.66
CA THR A 98 2.32 2.97 -14.45
C THR A 98 3.78 3.15 -14.85
N LEU A 99 4.71 3.01 -13.89
CA LEU A 99 6.15 3.16 -14.14
C LEU A 99 6.72 2.04 -15.00
N ALA A 100 6.35 0.78 -14.74
CA ALA A 100 6.80 -0.34 -15.55
C ALA A 100 6.29 -0.25 -17.00
N ARG A 101 5.03 0.17 -17.20
CA ARG A 101 4.48 0.41 -18.55
C ARG A 101 5.18 1.57 -19.23
N PHE A 102 5.46 2.66 -18.54
CA PHE A 102 6.23 3.79 -19.11
C PHE A 102 7.61 3.33 -19.55
N GLN A 103 8.34 2.61 -18.68
CA GLN A 103 9.64 2.03 -18.98
C GLN A 103 9.60 1.15 -20.25
N ASN A 104 8.62 0.24 -20.33
CA ASN A 104 8.45 -0.66 -21.47
C ASN A 104 8.12 0.11 -22.77
N VAL A 105 7.24 1.10 -22.69
CA VAL A 105 6.82 1.91 -23.85
C VAL A 105 7.98 2.76 -24.37
N MET A 106 8.81 3.29 -23.49
CA MET A 106 9.99 4.07 -23.85
C MET A 106 11.17 3.19 -24.30
N GLY A 107 11.10 1.87 -24.09
CA GLY A 107 12.20 0.95 -24.42
C GLY A 107 13.43 1.14 -23.53
N VAL A 108 13.24 1.65 -22.31
CA VAL A 108 14.31 1.88 -21.33
C VAL A 108 14.68 0.57 -20.65
N GLY A 109 15.97 0.36 -20.40
CA GLY A 109 16.48 -0.83 -19.70
C GLY A 109 15.86 -0.98 -18.30
N GLN A 110 15.56 -2.22 -17.90
CA GLN A 110 14.93 -2.47 -16.58
C GLN A 110 15.79 -2.00 -15.41
N ASN A 111 17.10 -1.94 -15.56
CA ASN A 111 18.07 -1.41 -14.60
C ASN A 111 18.02 0.12 -14.44
N GLU A 112 17.27 0.83 -15.29
CA GLU A 112 17.14 2.31 -15.24
C GLU A 112 15.87 2.77 -14.52
N ILE A 113 15.12 1.88 -13.86
CA ILE A 113 13.87 2.23 -13.15
C ILE A 113 14.12 3.28 -12.07
N ARG A 114 15.26 3.24 -11.39
CA ARG A 114 15.67 4.21 -10.37
C ARG A 114 15.91 5.60 -10.96
N ASN A 115 16.45 5.68 -12.17
CA ASN A 115 16.64 6.94 -12.88
C ASN A 115 15.29 7.61 -13.19
N ILE A 116 14.30 6.80 -13.64
CA ILE A 116 12.92 7.26 -13.85
C ILE A 116 12.32 7.76 -12.53
N GLY A 117 12.45 6.99 -11.45
CA GLY A 117 11.96 7.37 -10.12
C GLY A 117 12.57 8.68 -9.61
N SER A 118 13.90 8.84 -9.75
CA SER A 118 14.62 10.05 -9.33
C SER A 118 14.18 11.28 -10.14
N ALA A 119 14.01 11.15 -11.45
CA ALA A 119 13.52 12.25 -12.28
C ALA A 119 12.09 12.67 -11.89
N ILE A 120 11.20 11.72 -11.61
CA ILE A 120 9.82 12.00 -11.19
C ILE A 120 9.80 12.71 -9.83
N VAL A 121 10.59 12.24 -8.86
CA VAL A 121 10.66 12.84 -7.52
C VAL A 121 11.21 14.27 -7.59
N ASP A 122 12.30 14.48 -8.30
CA ASP A 122 12.88 15.84 -8.43
C ASP A 122 11.90 16.79 -9.13
N LEU A 123 11.24 16.34 -10.18
CA LEU A 123 10.22 17.13 -10.88
C LEU A 123 9.02 17.44 -9.97
N GLY A 124 8.50 16.46 -9.21
CA GLY A 124 7.40 16.67 -8.28
C GLY A 124 7.72 17.68 -7.20
N ASN A 125 8.93 17.63 -6.65
CA ASN A 125 9.40 18.56 -5.61
C ASN A 125 9.61 20.00 -6.10
N HIS A 126 9.80 20.21 -7.42
CA HIS A 126 10.17 21.51 -7.98
C HIS A 126 9.18 22.05 -9.01
N SER A 127 8.03 21.39 -9.19
CA SER A 127 7.00 21.79 -10.17
C SER A 127 5.64 21.91 -9.50
N ALA A 128 4.73 22.67 -10.11
CA ALA A 128 3.36 22.83 -9.61
C ALA A 128 2.46 21.65 -10.07
N THR A 129 2.90 20.43 -9.80
CA THR A 129 2.23 19.17 -10.17
C THR A 129 2.59 18.08 -9.16
N THR A 130 2.02 16.90 -9.30
CA THR A 130 2.31 15.73 -8.45
C THR A 130 3.04 14.64 -9.25
N GLU A 131 3.76 13.77 -8.54
CA GLU A 131 4.49 12.65 -9.16
C GLU A 131 3.56 11.71 -9.93
N SER A 132 2.33 11.48 -9.45
CA SER A 132 1.37 10.65 -10.16
C SER A 132 0.84 11.30 -11.43
N GLU A 133 0.60 12.61 -11.44
CA GLU A 133 0.21 13.35 -12.65
C GLU A 133 1.34 13.34 -13.69
N ILE A 134 2.59 13.51 -13.26
CA ILE A 134 3.76 13.40 -14.14
C ILE A 134 3.83 12.00 -14.77
N ALA A 135 3.71 10.95 -13.97
CA ALA A 135 3.80 9.57 -14.43
C ALA A 135 2.66 9.20 -15.39
N GLU A 136 1.42 9.62 -15.11
CA GLU A 136 0.29 9.41 -16.02
C GLU A 136 0.45 10.14 -17.35
N MET A 137 0.84 11.40 -17.31
CA MET A 137 1.11 12.20 -18.51
C MET A 137 2.23 11.55 -19.34
N ALA A 138 3.33 11.16 -18.69
CA ALA A 138 4.48 10.52 -19.32
C ALA A 138 4.11 9.19 -19.97
N LEU A 139 3.31 8.34 -19.31
CA LEU A 139 2.84 7.09 -19.90
C LEU A 139 2.06 7.32 -21.21
N ARG A 140 1.26 8.38 -21.29
CA ARG A 140 0.50 8.73 -22.50
C ARG A 140 1.41 9.30 -23.59
N MET A 141 2.33 10.18 -23.24
CA MET A 141 3.29 10.78 -24.17
C MET A 141 4.33 9.77 -24.65
N GLY A 142 4.73 8.83 -23.80
CA GLY A 142 5.79 7.86 -24.07
C GLY A 142 5.55 7.02 -25.33
N LYS A 143 4.28 6.68 -25.62
CA LYS A 143 3.92 5.96 -26.87
C LYS A 143 4.37 6.68 -28.13
N TYR A 144 4.32 7.99 -28.11
CA TYR A 144 4.72 8.86 -29.22
C TYR A 144 6.20 9.24 -29.11
N GLY A 145 6.66 9.58 -27.91
CA GLY A 145 8.04 9.98 -27.62
C GLY A 145 9.06 8.94 -28.10
N SER A 146 8.82 7.67 -27.81
CA SER A 146 9.63 6.54 -28.28
C SER A 146 9.75 6.50 -29.80
N SER A 147 8.66 6.73 -30.54
CA SER A 147 8.68 6.71 -32.00
C SER A 147 9.41 7.90 -32.63
N VAL A 148 9.59 8.99 -31.93
CA VAL A 148 10.33 10.18 -32.39
C VAL A 148 11.68 10.35 -31.66
N ARG A 149 12.18 9.30 -31.02
CA ARG A 149 13.50 9.26 -30.39
C ARG A 149 13.68 10.25 -29.21
N MET A 150 12.58 10.66 -28.56
CA MET A 150 12.65 11.37 -27.28
C MET A 150 13.19 10.43 -26.19
N SER A 151 14.06 10.92 -25.31
CA SER A 151 14.47 10.15 -24.16
C SER A 151 13.36 10.05 -23.10
N ALA A 152 13.43 9.09 -22.19
CA ALA A 152 12.49 9.00 -21.07
C ALA A 152 12.54 10.27 -20.20
N ALA A 153 13.73 10.81 -19.98
CA ALA A 153 13.93 12.04 -19.23
C ALA A 153 13.24 13.24 -19.91
N ASP A 154 13.36 13.37 -21.25
CA ASP A 154 12.68 14.44 -21.99
C ASP A 154 11.17 14.35 -21.84
N VAL A 155 10.61 13.13 -22.03
CA VAL A 155 9.17 12.89 -21.90
C VAL A 155 8.67 13.23 -20.50
N LEU A 156 9.41 12.87 -19.43
CA LEU A 156 9.09 13.24 -18.04
C LEU A 156 9.11 14.76 -17.85
N GLY A 157 10.12 15.45 -18.39
CA GLY A 157 10.25 16.91 -18.29
C GLY A 157 9.08 17.64 -18.98
N TYR A 158 8.71 17.24 -20.22
CA TYR A 158 7.53 17.79 -20.89
C TYR A 158 6.23 17.47 -20.14
N SER A 159 6.14 16.29 -19.52
CA SER A 159 4.97 15.89 -18.74
C SER A 159 4.79 16.76 -17.52
N ALA A 160 5.86 17.02 -16.79
CA ALA A 160 5.85 17.91 -15.63
C ALA A 160 5.48 19.36 -16.03
N ALA A 161 6.04 19.84 -17.13
CA ALA A 161 5.71 21.18 -17.63
C ALA A 161 4.24 21.32 -18.02
N LEU A 162 3.69 20.36 -18.79
CA LEU A 162 2.28 20.38 -19.20
C LEU A 162 1.34 20.31 -17.98
N SER A 163 1.59 19.41 -17.06
CA SER A 163 0.77 19.28 -15.85
C SER A 163 0.84 20.55 -14.99
N SER A 164 2.03 21.14 -14.82
CA SER A 164 2.21 22.40 -14.11
C SER A 164 1.49 23.59 -14.77
N LEU A 165 1.29 23.54 -16.08
CA LEU A 165 0.52 24.53 -16.85
C LEU A 165 -1.00 24.25 -16.82
N GLY A 166 -1.44 23.27 -16.01
CA GLY A 166 -2.86 22.94 -15.83
C GLY A 166 -3.47 22.12 -16.96
N ILE A 167 -2.66 21.45 -17.76
CA ILE A 167 -3.12 20.57 -18.83
C ILE A 167 -3.29 19.15 -18.28
N GLU A 168 -4.48 18.61 -18.36
CA GLU A 168 -4.80 17.24 -17.89
C GLU A 168 -4.06 16.18 -18.70
N ALA A 169 -3.65 15.08 -18.04
CA ALA A 169 -2.85 14.01 -18.64
C ALA A 169 -3.49 13.40 -19.89
N GLN A 170 -4.81 13.19 -19.87
CA GLN A 170 -5.52 12.59 -21.01
C GLN A 170 -5.49 13.47 -22.25
N MET A 171 -5.70 14.77 -22.08
CA MET A 171 -5.70 15.74 -23.17
C MET A 171 -4.29 16.03 -23.66
N GLY A 172 -3.40 16.46 -22.74
CA GLY A 172 -2.06 16.93 -23.07
C GLY A 172 -1.16 15.85 -23.65
N GLY A 173 -1.14 14.66 -23.03
CA GLY A 173 -0.31 13.56 -23.50
C GLY A 173 -0.62 13.13 -24.93
N SER A 174 -1.91 13.09 -25.29
CA SER A 174 -2.32 12.74 -26.66
C SER A 174 -2.10 13.88 -27.66
N ALA A 175 -2.33 15.14 -27.24
CA ALA A 175 -2.17 16.32 -28.09
C ALA A 175 -0.72 16.52 -28.52
N ILE A 176 0.20 16.50 -27.57
CA ILE A 176 1.63 16.64 -27.86
C ILE A 176 2.17 15.45 -28.64
N GLY A 177 1.70 14.23 -28.32
CA GLY A 177 2.05 13.04 -29.08
C GLY A 177 1.68 13.15 -30.56
N ARG A 178 0.47 13.64 -30.87
CA ARG A 178 0.06 13.90 -32.27
C ARG A 178 0.94 14.96 -32.94
N THR A 179 1.27 16.02 -32.22
CA THR A 179 2.18 17.06 -32.71
C THR A 179 3.56 16.49 -33.07
N TRP A 180 4.14 15.67 -32.18
CA TRP A 180 5.43 15.00 -32.48
C TRP A 180 5.36 14.10 -33.69
N LEU A 181 4.28 13.32 -33.87
CA LEU A 181 4.08 12.50 -35.06
C LEU A 181 3.90 13.34 -36.31
N SER A 182 3.24 14.51 -36.22
CA SER A 182 3.12 15.43 -37.37
C SER A 182 4.50 15.94 -37.81
N ILE A 183 5.35 16.32 -36.84
CA ILE A 183 6.73 16.73 -37.14
C ILE A 183 7.52 15.56 -37.75
N GLU A 184 7.46 14.35 -37.17
CA GLU A 184 8.13 13.17 -37.70
C GLU A 184 7.70 12.87 -39.15
N THR A 185 6.40 12.95 -39.42
CA THR A 185 5.85 12.76 -40.77
C THR A 185 6.39 13.82 -41.75
N ALA A 186 6.43 15.09 -41.33
CA ALA A 186 6.97 16.17 -42.13
C ALA A 186 8.48 16.00 -42.40
N VAL A 187 9.24 15.58 -41.39
CA VAL A 187 10.68 15.30 -41.50
C VAL A 187 10.95 14.11 -42.47
N ALA A 188 10.15 13.05 -42.36
CA ALA A 188 10.28 11.87 -43.21
C ALA A 188 9.90 12.18 -44.68
N SER A 189 8.77 12.88 -44.90
CA SER A 189 8.23 13.19 -46.21
C SER A 189 8.98 14.33 -46.92
N GLY A 190 9.57 15.26 -46.15
CA GLY A 190 10.18 16.48 -46.70
C GLY A 190 9.14 17.48 -47.22
N GLY A 191 9.53 18.30 -48.18
CA GLY A 191 8.61 19.21 -48.86
C GLY A 191 8.15 20.41 -48.02
N GLU A 192 6.92 20.86 -48.30
CA GLU A 192 6.36 22.08 -47.66
C GLU A 192 6.19 21.95 -46.16
N GLY A 193 5.76 20.77 -45.66
CA GLY A 193 5.58 20.54 -44.21
C GLY A 193 6.87 20.70 -43.43
N LEU A 194 7.97 20.09 -43.88
CA LEU A 194 9.28 20.24 -43.29
C LEU A 194 9.74 21.70 -43.34
N THR A 195 9.54 22.38 -44.48
CA THR A 195 9.91 23.79 -44.62
C THR A 195 9.18 24.71 -43.65
N LYS A 196 7.92 24.45 -43.34
CA LYS A 196 7.14 25.20 -42.35
C LYS A 196 7.65 25.01 -40.95
N PHE A 197 7.90 23.76 -40.49
CA PHE A 197 8.48 23.51 -39.16
C PHE A 197 9.86 24.13 -39.01
N ALA A 198 10.71 24.01 -40.02
CA ALA A 198 12.03 24.64 -40.06
C ALA A 198 11.96 26.16 -39.99
N LYS A 199 11.05 26.80 -40.74
CA LYS A 199 10.83 28.25 -40.75
C LYS A 199 10.50 28.76 -39.34
N TYR A 200 9.52 28.14 -38.66
CA TYR A 200 9.15 28.54 -37.32
C TYR A 200 10.23 28.22 -36.27
N SER A 201 11.14 27.30 -36.54
CA SER A 201 12.31 27.03 -35.71
C SER A 201 13.50 27.94 -36.01
N GLY A 202 13.37 28.87 -36.97
CA GLY A 202 14.46 29.74 -37.40
C GLY A 202 15.62 29.01 -38.09
N LYS A 203 15.36 27.86 -38.73
CA LYS A 203 16.35 26.98 -39.34
C LYS A 203 16.03 26.69 -40.81
N SER A 204 17.04 26.24 -41.54
CA SER A 204 16.78 25.62 -42.85
C SER A 204 16.12 24.25 -42.68
N ALA A 205 15.46 23.77 -43.71
CA ALA A 205 14.82 22.44 -43.72
C ALA A 205 15.83 21.32 -43.40
N GLU A 206 17.03 21.38 -43.95
CA GLU A 206 18.09 20.40 -43.72
C GLU A 206 18.62 20.44 -42.26
N GLU A 207 18.81 21.62 -41.70
CA GLU A 207 19.23 21.76 -40.29
C GLU A 207 18.19 21.26 -39.31
N PHE A 208 16.92 21.59 -39.56
CA PHE A 208 15.82 21.12 -38.71
C PHE A 208 15.70 19.60 -38.81
N LYS A 209 15.71 19.03 -40.00
CA LYS A 209 15.67 17.59 -40.25
C LYS A 209 16.82 16.87 -39.55
N LYS A 210 18.05 17.40 -39.69
CA LYS A 210 19.23 16.84 -39.03
C LYS A 210 19.06 16.86 -37.50
N GLN A 211 18.67 18.00 -36.95
CA GLN A 211 18.48 18.12 -35.49
C GLN A 211 17.37 17.21 -35.00
N TRP A 212 16.21 17.17 -35.68
CA TRP A 212 15.10 16.29 -35.28
C TRP A 212 15.52 14.82 -35.22
N ASN A 213 16.36 14.38 -36.12
CA ASN A 213 16.82 13.00 -36.16
C ASN A 213 17.89 12.67 -35.13
N THR A 214 18.63 13.65 -34.60
CA THR A 214 19.72 13.44 -33.62
C THR A 214 19.40 13.95 -32.21
N ASP A 215 18.52 14.94 -32.11
CA ASP A 215 18.08 15.61 -30.88
C ASP A 215 16.68 16.18 -31.10
N SER A 216 15.69 15.29 -31.07
CA SER A 216 14.29 15.66 -31.30
C SER A 216 13.75 16.58 -30.21
N SER A 217 14.20 16.44 -28.96
CA SER A 217 13.84 17.32 -27.85
C SER A 217 14.35 18.75 -28.08
N GLY A 218 15.62 18.91 -28.42
CA GLY A 218 16.19 20.22 -28.75
C GLY A 218 15.59 20.86 -30.01
N ALA A 219 15.21 20.06 -31.01
CA ALA A 219 14.50 20.54 -32.18
C ALA A 219 13.09 21.03 -31.85
N PHE A 220 12.36 20.30 -30.97
CA PHE A 220 11.04 20.69 -30.51
C PHE A 220 11.10 21.95 -29.62
N ASN A 221 12.07 22.05 -28.71
CA ASN A 221 12.29 23.27 -27.92
C ASN A 221 12.61 24.48 -28.81
N GLY A 222 13.41 24.27 -29.88
CA GLY A 222 13.67 25.32 -30.86
C GLY A 222 12.40 25.78 -31.60
N LEU A 223 11.50 24.87 -31.90
CA LEU A 223 10.19 25.18 -32.50
C LEU A 223 9.33 26.00 -31.52
N LEU A 224 9.22 25.55 -30.26
CA LEU A 224 8.47 26.27 -29.23
C LEU A 224 8.97 27.71 -29.05
N LYS A 225 10.30 27.88 -29.00
CA LYS A 225 10.94 29.20 -28.90
C LYS A 225 10.63 30.09 -30.10
N GLY A 226 10.70 29.55 -31.31
CA GLY A 226 10.39 30.29 -32.52
C GLY A 226 8.91 30.70 -32.60
N LEU A 227 8.02 29.82 -32.17
CA LEU A 227 6.58 30.10 -32.08
C LEU A 227 6.22 31.23 -31.09
N GLN A 228 7.03 31.45 -30.03
CA GLN A 228 6.84 32.63 -29.14
C GLN A 228 6.96 33.96 -29.89
N SER A 229 7.74 33.99 -30.95
CA SER A 229 7.96 35.20 -31.77
C SER A 229 6.94 35.37 -32.89
N ALA A 230 5.95 34.49 -33.01
CA ALA A 230 4.93 34.59 -34.03
C ALA A 230 3.96 35.73 -33.73
N GLU A 231 3.62 36.56 -34.71
CA GLU A 231 2.64 37.65 -34.56
C GLU A 231 1.26 37.15 -34.09
N ASN A 232 0.86 35.97 -34.57
CA ASN A 232 -0.36 35.30 -34.17
C ASN A 232 -0.08 33.80 -34.03
N LEU A 233 -0.04 33.30 -32.80
CA LEU A 233 0.29 31.93 -32.49
C LEU A 233 -0.74 30.93 -33.06
N THR A 234 -2.04 31.29 -33.03
CA THR A 234 -3.09 30.42 -33.59
C THR A 234 -2.93 30.23 -35.08
N VAL A 235 -2.61 31.30 -35.82
CA VAL A 235 -2.36 31.24 -37.27
C VAL A 235 -1.10 30.43 -37.56
N ALA A 236 -0.06 30.59 -36.74
CA ALA A 236 1.18 29.82 -36.92
C ALA A 236 0.98 28.32 -36.68
N LEU A 237 0.15 27.96 -35.68
CA LEU A 237 -0.22 26.56 -35.41
C LEU A 237 -1.06 25.96 -36.54
N ASP A 238 -2.03 26.73 -37.07
CA ASP A 238 -2.83 26.30 -38.21
C ASP A 238 -1.97 26.09 -39.48
N ASP A 239 -1.02 27.01 -39.73
CA ASP A 239 -0.06 26.85 -40.84
C ASP A 239 0.81 25.58 -40.71
N LEU A 240 1.10 25.16 -39.50
CA LEU A 240 1.76 23.89 -39.17
C LEU A 240 0.84 22.66 -39.27
N GLY A 241 -0.45 22.85 -39.57
CA GLY A 241 -1.46 21.79 -39.56
C GLY A 241 -1.91 21.34 -38.20
N ILE A 242 -1.62 22.12 -37.14
CA ILE A 242 -2.07 21.90 -35.76
C ILE A 242 -3.39 22.66 -35.57
N ASN A 243 -4.50 22.04 -35.94
CA ASN A 243 -5.81 22.67 -36.03
C ASN A 243 -6.88 22.04 -35.11
N ASN A 244 -6.53 20.95 -34.41
CA ASN A 244 -7.38 20.36 -33.38
C ASN A 244 -7.33 21.22 -32.11
N THR A 245 -8.50 21.53 -31.52
CA THR A 245 -8.60 22.40 -30.34
C THR A 245 -7.70 21.94 -29.17
N GLN A 246 -7.64 20.66 -28.88
CA GLN A 246 -6.81 20.13 -27.80
C GLN A 246 -5.32 20.29 -28.12
N ASP A 247 -4.92 20.08 -29.37
CA ASP A 247 -3.51 20.21 -29.80
C ASP A 247 -3.09 21.67 -29.76
N ILE A 248 -3.96 22.58 -30.19
CA ILE A 248 -3.75 24.04 -30.07
C ILE A 248 -3.59 24.44 -28.61
N GLN A 249 -4.48 24.00 -27.71
CA GLN A 249 -4.40 24.34 -26.29
C GLN A 249 -3.11 23.86 -25.65
N ALA A 250 -2.71 22.61 -25.90
CA ALA A 250 -1.48 22.04 -25.35
C ALA A 250 -0.24 22.76 -25.92
N MET A 251 -0.21 23.04 -27.22
CA MET A 251 0.90 23.77 -27.85
C MET A 251 0.98 25.23 -27.35
N MET A 252 -0.15 25.92 -27.22
CA MET A 252 -0.19 27.28 -26.67
C MET A 252 0.32 27.30 -25.21
N ALA A 253 -0.04 26.30 -24.40
CA ALA A 253 0.47 26.18 -23.04
C ALA A 253 2.00 26.03 -23.04
N LEU A 254 2.56 25.13 -23.85
CA LEU A 254 4.02 24.95 -23.92
C LEU A 254 4.75 26.17 -24.49
N VAL A 255 4.19 26.83 -25.52
CA VAL A 255 4.79 28.04 -26.11
C VAL A 255 4.80 29.18 -25.12
N ASN A 256 3.67 29.44 -24.44
CA ASN A 256 3.55 30.51 -23.44
C ASN A 256 4.36 30.19 -22.18
N GLY A 257 4.49 28.92 -21.80
CA GLY A 257 5.26 28.44 -20.67
C GLY A 257 6.69 27.99 -21.02
N TYR A 258 7.27 28.46 -22.12
CA TYR A 258 8.55 27.98 -22.67
C TYR A 258 9.70 27.90 -21.65
N ASP A 259 9.82 28.89 -20.77
CA ASP A 259 10.87 28.91 -19.77
C ASP A 259 10.69 27.75 -18.76
N LEU A 260 9.46 27.52 -18.31
CA LEU A 260 9.10 26.38 -17.46
C LEU A 260 9.35 25.05 -18.17
N VAL A 261 9.01 24.95 -19.47
CA VAL A 261 9.28 23.75 -20.28
C VAL A 261 10.77 23.46 -20.31
N THR A 262 11.58 24.47 -20.63
CA THR A 262 13.04 24.32 -20.73
C THR A 262 13.64 23.94 -19.39
N GLU A 263 13.20 24.57 -18.31
CA GLU A 263 13.64 24.25 -16.95
C GLU A 263 13.27 22.81 -16.58
N SER A 264 12.01 22.40 -16.80
CA SER A 264 11.53 21.05 -16.47
C SER A 264 12.26 19.96 -17.24
N VAL A 265 12.50 20.16 -18.56
CA VAL A 265 13.25 19.21 -19.38
C VAL A 265 14.72 19.10 -18.94
N ASN A 266 15.37 20.22 -18.66
CA ASN A 266 16.75 20.21 -18.19
C ASN A 266 16.87 19.57 -16.80
N ARG A 267 15.96 19.90 -15.88
CA ARG A 267 15.89 19.33 -14.55
C ARG A 267 15.69 17.81 -14.61
N SER A 268 14.74 17.36 -15.42
CA SER A 268 14.47 15.95 -15.62
C SER A 268 15.71 15.20 -16.11
N ASN A 269 16.40 15.73 -17.12
CA ASN A 269 17.61 15.11 -17.65
C ASN A 269 18.73 15.05 -16.60
N THR A 270 18.91 16.11 -15.80
CA THR A 270 19.90 16.14 -14.72
C THR A 270 19.56 15.11 -13.65
N ALA A 271 18.33 15.11 -13.13
CA ALA A 271 17.92 14.19 -12.09
C ALA A 271 17.92 12.72 -12.54
N TYR A 272 17.60 12.46 -13.82
CA TYR A 272 17.72 11.14 -14.43
C TYR A 272 19.15 10.63 -14.44
N GLN A 273 20.12 11.49 -14.78
CA GLN A 273 21.55 11.14 -14.85
C GLN A 273 22.17 11.01 -13.45
N GLU A 274 21.88 11.92 -12.54
CA GLU A 274 22.40 11.92 -11.17
C GLU A 274 21.82 10.76 -10.34
N ASN A 275 20.55 10.42 -10.57
CA ASN A 275 19.88 9.28 -9.97
C ASN A 275 19.92 9.26 -8.42
N THR A 276 19.83 10.43 -7.78
CA THR A 276 19.94 10.57 -6.31
C THR A 276 18.65 11.02 -5.63
N ALA A 277 17.80 11.78 -6.33
CA ALA A 277 16.66 12.47 -5.73
C ALA A 277 15.68 11.52 -5.02
N LEU A 278 15.40 10.34 -5.59
CA LEU A 278 14.55 9.34 -4.94
C LEU A 278 15.15 8.85 -3.61
N GLN A 279 16.46 8.58 -3.60
CA GLN A 279 17.14 8.10 -2.39
C GLN A 279 17.22 9.19 -1.31
N GLU A 280 17.44 10.43 -1.69
CA GLU A 280 17.49 11.57 -0.78
C GLU A 280 16.12 11.82 -0.13
N GLU A 281 15.05 11.84 -0.91
CA GLU A 281 13.68 11.98 -0.41
C GLU A 281 13.28 10.81 0.49
N PHE A 282 13.59 9.58 0.07
CA PHE A 282 13.36 8.38 0.87
C PHE A 282 14.12 8.44 2.20
N ASN A 283 15.41 8.86 2.20
CA ASN A 283 16.19 8.97 3.42
C ASN A 283 15.58 9.99 4.39
N ALA A 284 15.20 11.17 3.89
CA ALA A 284 14.52 12.19 4.70
C ALA A 284 13.23 11.66 5.33
N LYS A 285 12.43 10.91 4.58
CA LYS A 285 11.20 10.28 5.06
C LYS A 285 11.48 9.15 6.05
N ASN A 286 12.51 8.34 5.79
CA ASN A 286 12.87 7.16 6.59
C ASN A 286 13.50 7.53 7.95
N GLU A 287 14.00 8.76 8.12
CA GLU A 287 14.49 9.26 9.40
C GLU A 287 13.39 9.56 10.43
N THR A 288 12.13 9.59 10.02
CA THR A 288 11.01 9.84 10.93
C THR A 288 10.87 8.73 11.99
N THR A 289 10.37 9.10 13.17
CA THR A 289 10.12 8.13 14.26
C THR A 289 9.17 7.02 13.82
N ALA A 290 8.17 7.34 12.98
CA ALA A 290 7.22 6.36 12.45
C ALA A 290 7.93 5.30 11.58
N SER A 291 8.81 5.72 10.66
CA SER A 291 9.57 4.82 9.81
C SER A 291 10.56 3.96 10.61
N LYS A 292 11.27 4.54 11.57
CA LYS A 292 12.17 3.80 12.47
C LYS A 292 11.43 2.75 13.29
N LEU A 293 10.21 3.06 13.75
CA LEU A 293 9.37 2.12 14.47
C LEU A 293 8.86 1.00 13.55
N ALA A 294 8.48 1.32 12.32
CA ALA A 294 8.08 0.32 11.33
C ALA A 294 9.24 -0.64 11.00
N ASN A 295 10.44 -0.12 10.76
CA ASN A 295 11.64 -0.93 10.54
C ASN A 295 11.98 -1.84 11.73
N THR A 296 11.85 -1.33 12.95
CA THR A 296 12.03 -2.14 14.17
C THR A 296 10.99 -3.26 14.25
N LYS A 297 9.72 -2.95 13.93
CA LYS A 297 8.65 -3.95 13.87
C LYS A 297 8.93 -5.02 12.83
N ASN A 298 9.42 -4.65 11.64
CA ASN A 298 9.77 -5.58 10.57
C ASN A 298 10.87 -6.55 11.01
N ASN A 299 11.91 -6.07 11.68
CA ASN A 299 12.96 -6.92 12.26
C ASN A 299 12.41 -7.93 13.27
N ILE A 300 11.45 -7.53 14.11
CA ILE A 300 10.80 -8.43 15.06
C ILE A 300 9.95 -9.48 14.34
N ILE A 301 9.18 -9.05 13.32
CA ILE A 301 8.37 -9.96 12.50
C ILE A 301 9.24 -10.97 11.78
N GLU A 302 10.37 -10.54 11.23
CA GLU A 302 11.30 -11.41 10.50
C GLU A 302 11.97 -12.45 11.44
N ALA A 303 12.39 -12.02 12.62
CA ALA A 303 12.89 -12.96 13.63
C ALA A 303 11.81 -13.99 14.03
N ALA A 304 10.57 -13.55 14.20
CA ALA A 304 9.45 -14.44 14.48
C ALA A 304 9.13 -15.37 13.31
N ARG A 305 9.17 -14.87 12.06
CA ARG A 305 8.97 -15.63 10.83
C ARG A 305 10.02 -16.75 10.71
N SER A 306 11.29 -16.42 10.92
CA SER A 306 12.40 -17.39 10.87
C SER A 306 12.19 -18.55 11.86
N ILE A 307 11.72 -18.26 13.08
CA ILE A 307 11.32 -19.29 14.04
C ILE A 307 10.13 -20.10 13.51
N GLY A 308 9.14 -19.44 12.91
CA GLY A 308 7.93 -20.07 12.36
C GLY A 308 8.23 -21.00 11.19
N GLU A 309 9.19 -20.69 10.33
CA GLU A 309 9.60 -21.55 9.21
C GLU A 309 10.04 -22.94 9.66
N THR A 310 10.72 -23.04 10.80
CA THR A 310 11.11 -24.33 11.37
C THR A 310 9.92 -25.20 11.78
N MET A 311 8.74 -24.59 11.96
CA MET A 311 7.50 -25.26 12.36
C MET A 311 6.63 -25.67 11.15
N LEU A 312 6.83 -25.07 9.98
CA LEU A 312 5.98 -25.29 8.78
C LEU A 312 5.89 -26.76 8.35
N PRO A 313 6.98 -27.56 8.31
CA PRO A 313 6.87 -28.98 7.96
C PRO A 313 5.92 -29.73 8.89
N SER A 314 6.06 -29.49 10.20
CA SER A 314 5.22 -30.14 11.21
C SER A 314 3.75 -29.70 11.13
N ILE A 315 3.47 -28.45 10.75
CA ILE A 315 2.11 -27.93 10.54
C ILE A 315 1.50 -28.56 9.29
N LYS A 316 2.27 -28.69 8.20
CA LYS A 316 1.83 -29.36 6.97
C LYS A 316 1.50 -30.84 7.22
N ASP A 317 2.35 -31.56 7.94
CA ASP A 317 2.12 -32.95 8.31
C ASP A 317 0.88 -33.12 9.18
N ALA A 318 0.68 -32.23 10.15
CA ALA A 318 -0.53 -32.22 10.99
C ALA A 318 -1.80 -31.93 10.16
N SER A 319 -1.74 -30.97 9.24
CA SER A 319 -2.85 -30.64 8.34
C SER A 319 -3.23 -31.82 7.44
N THR A 320 -2.24 -32.52 6.88
CA THR A 320 -2.46 -33.72 6.07
C THR A 320 -3.12 -34.84 6.90
N THR A 321 -2.63 -35.05 8.12
CA THR A 321 -3.19 -36.07 9.04
C THR A 321 -4.64 -35.76 9.41
N VAL A 322 -4.98 -34.47 9.64
CA VAL A 322 -6.36 -34.04 9.91
C VAL A 322 -7.27 -34.21 8.68
N ALA A 323 -6.75 -33.89 7.49
CA ALA A 323 -7.47 -34.08 6.24
C ALA A 323 -7.75 -35.57 5.95
N ASP A 324 -6.77 -36.44 6.15
CA ASP A 324 -6.92 -37.89 5.99
C ASP A 324 -7.91 -38.48 7.02
N PHE A 325 -7.88 -37.99 8.25
CA PHE A 325 -8.84 -38.36 9.28
C PHE A 325 -10.26 -37.89 8.93
N ALA A 326 -10.43 -36.63 8.46
CA ALA A 326 -11.73 -36.10 8.02
C ALA A 326 -12.28 -36.88 6.83
N LYS A 327 -11.42 -37.26 5.88
CA LYS A 327 -11.77 -38.13 4.76
C LYS A 327 -12.18 -39.54 5.22
N GLY A 328 -11.45 -40.11 6.18
CA GLY A 328 -11.81 -41.38 6.82
C GLY A 328 -13.18 -41.31 7.49
N LEU A 329 -13.46 -40.24 8.25
CA LEU A 329 -14.76 -40.00 8.87
C LEU A 329 -15.90 -39.86 7.84
N SER A 330 -15.63 -39.20 6.71
CA SER A 330 -16.66 -39.01 5.67
C SER A 330 -17.08 -40.32 4.99
N GLN A 331 -16.20 -41.32 4.98
CA GLN A 331 -16.41 -42.64 4.38
C GLN A 331 -17.02 -43.65 5.34
N MET A 332 -17.16 -43.32 6.63
CA MET A 332 -17.80 -44.18 7.64
C MET A 332 -19.32 -44.11 7.56
N ASP A 333 -19.99 -45.22 7.90
CA ASP A 333 -21.44 -45.24 8.11
C ASP A 333 -21.85 -44.54 9.41
N ASP A 334 -23.14 -44.29 9.60
CA ASP A 334 -23.66 -43.54 10.74
C ASP A 334 -23.43 -44.23 12.09
N GLU A 335 -23.31 -45.55 12.12
CA GLU A 335 -23.07 -46.33 13.32
C GLU A 335 -21.58 -46.24 13.72
N GLN A 336 -20.68 -46.30 12.76
CA GLN A 336 -19.25 -46.07 12.92
C GLN A 336 -18.93 -44.63 13.35
N LYS A 337 -19.61 -43.63 12.75
CA LYS A 337 -19.47 -42.20 13.16
C LYS A 337 -19.88 -42.00 14.61
N ARG A 338 -21.00 -42.60 15.05
CA ARG A 338 -21.47 -42.55 16.44
C ARG A 338 -20.47 -43.22 17.41
N ALA A 339 -19.90 -44.37 17.01
CA ALA A 339 -18.88 -45.05 17.81
C ALA A 339 -17.61 -44.18 17.98
N VAL A 340 -17.16 -43.48 16.93
CA VAL A 340 -16.02 -42.56 16.98
C VAL A 340 -16.30 -41.36 17.87
N VAL A 341 -17.51 -40.79 17.82
CA VAL A 341 -17.93 -39.67 18.70
C VAL A 341 -18.01 -40.11 20.17
N ASN A 342 -18.52 -41.30 20.44
CA ASN A 342 -18.68 -41.82 21.79
C ASN A 342 -17.39 -42.30 22.45
N THR A 343 -16.39 -42.75 21.65
CA THR A 343 -15.07 -43.19 22.13
C THR A 343 -14.03 -42.10 22.26
N GLY A 344 -14.39 -40.84 22.02
CA GLY A 344 -13.52 -39.71 22.27
C GLY A 344 -12.40 -39.54 21.23
N ALA A 345 -12.73 -39.63 19.93
CA ALA A 345 -11.82 -39.31 18.81
C ALA A 345 -11.21 -37.91 18.88
N THR A 346 -11.70 -37.06 19.79
CA THR A 346 -11.04 -35.84 20.24
C THR A 346 -9.60 -36.08 20.71
N VAL A 347 -9.29 -37.27 21.21
CA VAL A 347 -7.94 -37.64 21.68
C VAL A 347 -6.97 -37.90 20.52
N ILE A 348 -7.48 -38.33 19.37
CA ILE A 348 -6.62 -38.65 18.20
C ILE A 348 -6.18 -37.37 17.48
N ALA A 349 -7.03 -36.38 17.37
CA ALA A 349 -6.67 -35.06 16.83
C ALA A 349 -5.64 -34.34 17.70
N ILE A 350 -5.74 -34.49 19.03
CA ILE A 350 -4.77 -33.95 19.99
C ILE A 350 -3.47 -34.78 19.98
N GLY A 351 -3.54 -36.07 19.78
CA GLY A 351 -2.37 -36.96 19.64
C GLY A 351 -1.53 -36.68 18.38
N ALA A 352 -2.15 -36.24 17.29
CA ALA A 352 -1.44 -35.79 16.08
C ALA A 352 -0.69 -34.46 16.31
N ILE A 353 -1.29 -33.54 17.07
CA ILE A 353 -0.65 -32.29 17.50
C ILE A 353 0.49 -32.56 18.50
N SER A 354 0.35 -33.58 19.37
CA SER A 354 1.39 -33.91 20.37
C SER A 354 2.58 -34.66 19.81
N LYS A 355 2.50 -35.34 18.65
CA LYS A 355 3.66 -35.87 17.96
C LYS A 355 4.65 -34.79 17.47
N VAL A 356 4.14 -33.59 17.22
CA VAL A 356 4.92 -32.41 16.83
C VAL A 356 5.77 -31.88 18.01
N SER A 357 5.36 -32.16 19.25
CA SER A 357 6.08 -31.71 20.47
C SER A 357 6.77 -32.81 21.24
N ALA A 358 6.73 -34.07 20.79
CA ALA A 358 7.25 -35.24 21.52
C ALA A 358 8.75 -35.32 21.66
N GLY A 359 9.54 -34.39 21.10
CA GLY A 359 10.98 -34.26 21.38
C GLY A 359 11.31 -33.56 22.72
N ALA A 360 10.34 -32.95 23.41
CA ALA A 360 10.59 -32.06 24.55
C ALA A 360 9.88 -32.41 25.87
N ILE A 361 9.01 -33.44 25.94
CA ILE A 361 8.22 -33.68 27.17
C ILE A 361 8.26 -35.13 27.64
N LYS A 362 9.15 -35.41 28.59
CA LYS A 362 9.02 -36.54 29.50
C LYS A 362 8.12 -36.10 30.67
N GLY A 363 6.81 -36.35 30.58
CA GLY A 363 5.88 -36.01 31.65
C GLY A 363 4.39 -36.12 31.27
N VAL A 364 3.95 -37.31 30.79
CA VAL A 364 2.60 -37.51 30.19
C VAL A 364 1.43 -37.47 31.20
N GLY A 365 1.68 -37.57 32.51
CA GLY A 365 0.63 -37.63 33.54
C GLY A 365 -0.15 -36.30 33.78
N GLY A 366 0.53 -35.14 33.62
CA GLY A 366 -0.10 -33.82 33.87
C GLY A 366 -0.88 -33.24 32.71
N ILE A 367 -0.69 -33.75 31.49
CA ILE A 367 -1.33 -33.19 30.28
C ILE A 367 -2.79 -33.60 30.16
N VAL A 368 -3.16 -34.80 30.61
CA VAL A 368 -4.55 -35.30 30.55
C VAL A 368 -5.48 -34.51 31.47
N GLU A 369 -4.98 -34.10 32.64
CA GLU A 369 -5.73 -33.28 33.60
C GLU A 369 -5.85 -31.81 33.13
N ALA A 370 -4.81 -31.26 32.49
CA ALA A 370 -4.81 -29.92 31.89
C ALA A 370 -5.79 -29.82 30.71
N VAL A 371 -5.88 -30.85 29.85
CA VAL A 371 -6.83 -30.91 28.73
C VAL A 371 -8.29 -31.02 29.20
N GLY A 372 -8.55 -31.75 30.29
CA GLY A 372 -9.86 -31.82 30.93
C GLY A 372 -10.35 -30.45 31.45
N ASN A 373 -9.45 -29.68 32.01
CA ASN A 373 -9.72 -28.33 32.51
C ASN A 373 -9.87 -27.30 31.40
N ILE A 374 -9.18 -27.44 30.27
CA ILE A 374 -9.33 -26.64 29.05
C ILE A 374 -10.72 -26.81 28.43
N LYS A 375 -11.20 -28.05 28.35
CA LYS A 375 -12.57 -28.35 27.83
C LYS A 375 -13.67 -27.68 28.66
N LYS A 376 -13.50 -27.66 29.99
CA LYS A 376 -14.47 -27.03 30.92
C LYS A 376 -14.43 -25.50 30.88
N ALA A 377 -13.30 -24.91 30.54
CA ALA A 377 -13.12 -23.48 30.38
C ALA A 377 -13.68 -22.92 29.07
N PHE A 378 -13.64 -23.68 27.97
CA PHE A 378 -14.22 -23.28 26.68
C PHE A 378 -15.76 -23.34 26.67
N SER A 379 -16.39 -24.19 27.50
CA SER A 379 -17.83 -24.34 27.54
C SER A 379 -18.58 -23.25 28.31
N THR A 380 -17.90 -22.37 29.03
CA THR A 380 -18.47 -21.34 29.92
C THR A 380 -18.01 -19.92 29.60
N GLY A 381 -18.01 -19.50 28.36
CA GLY A 381 -18.09 -18.12 27.84
C GLY A 381 -17.45 -16.97 28.65
N GLY A 382 -16.27 -17.16 29.23
CA GLY A 382 -15.64 -16.10 30.05
C GLY A 382 -14.19 -16.41 30.48
N ALA A 383 -13.47 -17.17 29.72
CA ALA A 383 -12.46 -18.10 30.23
C ALA A 383 -11.00 -17.67 30.18
N LEU A 384 -10.62 -16.59 29.54
CA LEU A 384 -9.18 -16.23 29.43
C LEU A 384 -8.57 -15.71 30.72
N ALA A 385 -9.35 -15.04 31.56
CA ALA A 385 -8.89 -14.59 32.88
C ALA A 385 -8.69 -15.72 33.90
N LYS A 386 -9.23 -16.93 33.63
CA LYS A 386 -9.08 -18.10 34.52
C LYS A 386 -7.92 -19.03 34.16
N PHE A 387 -7.20 -18.73 33.06
CA PHE A 387 -6.06 -19.54 32.61
C PHE A 387 -4.74 -19.20 33.34
N ALA A 388 -4.58 -18.00 33.84
CA ALA A 388 -3.38 -17.57 34.53
C ALA A 388 -3.00 -18.47 35.75
N PRO A 389 -3.97 -18.86 36.63
CA PRO A 389 -3.65 -19.76 37.74
C PRO A 389 -3.29 -21.18 37.35
N THR A 390 -3.82 -21.68 36.21
CA THR A 390 -3.57 -23.06 35.74
C THR A 390 -2.18 -23.18 35.14
N LEU A 391 -1.68 -22.13 34.49
CA LEU A 391 -0.32 -22.07 33.95
C LEU A 391 0.73 -21.96 35.06
N THR A 392 0.43 -21.24 36.14
CA THR A 392 1.28 -21.18 37.35
C THR A 392 1.37 -22.53 38.06
N SER A 393 0.30 -23.32 38.10
CA SER A 393 0.34 -24.66 38.70
C SER A 393 1.17 -25.67 37.90
N ILE A 394 1.22 -25.54 36.57
CA ILE A 394 2.09 -26.32 35.69
C ILE A 394 3.56 -25.93 35.88
N GLY A 395 3.84 -24.64 36.08
CA GLY A 395 5.17 -24.11 36.37
C GLY A 395 5.75 -24.57 37.71
N ALA A 396 4.93 -24.67 38.74
CA ALA A 396 5.36 -25.15 40.06
C ALA A 396 5.79 -26.62 40.06
N ALA A 397 5.23 -27.45 39.17
CA ALA A 397 5.59 -28.86 39.03
C ALA A 397 6.83 -29.11 38.16
N ALA A 398 7.25 -28.13 37.35
CA ALA A 398 8.31 -28.31 36.33
C ALA A 398 9.60 -27.50 36.62
N GLY A 399 9.69 -26.81 37.75
CA GLY A 399 10.87 -26.06 38.20
C GLY A 399 10.99 -24.64 37.64
N PRO A 400 11.98 -23.85 38.08
CA PRO A 400 12.10 -22.41 37.84
C PRO A 400 12.18 -22.00 36.37
N ALA A 401 12.75 -22.85 35.50
CA ALA A 401 12.84 -22.58 34.08
C ALA A 401 11.48 -22.62 33.36
N ALA A 402 10.50 -23.36 33.90
CA ALA A 402 9.17 -23.44 33.33
C ALA A 402 8.27 -22.26 33.75
N LEU A 403 8.55 -21.62 34.89
CA LEU A 403 7.88 -20.40 35.33
C LEU A 403 8.22 -19.20 34.42
N ALA A 404 9.49 -19.08 34.00
CA ALA A 404 9.91 -18.04 33.04
C ALA A 404 9.24 -18.22 31.67
N VAL A 405 9.11 -19.47 31.20
CA VAL A 405 8.43 -19.78 29.94
C VAL A 405 6.91 -19.55 30.05
N ALA A 406 6.30 -19.78 31.20
CA ALA A 406 4.88 -19.53 31.44
C ALA A 406 4.55 -18.02 31.47
N GLY A 407 5.42 -17.18 32.06
CA GLY A 407 5.29 -15.72 32.07
C GLY A 407 5.37 -15.13 30.67
N ILE A 408 6.35 -15.57 29.87
CA ILE A 408 6.50 -15.14 28.46
C ILE A 408 5.28 -15.60 27.63
N ALA A 409 4.77 -16.80 27.85
CA ALA A 409 3.58 -17.30 27.14
C ALA A 409 2.32 -16.50 27.50
N THR A 410 2.17 -16.07 28.76
CA THR A 410 1.01 -15.29 29.21
C THR A 410 1.04 -13.88 28.64
N ALA A 411 2.20 -13.22 28.62
CA ALA A 411 2.38 -11.90 27.99
C ALA A 411 2.17 -11.96 26.45
N ALA A 412 2.64 -13.02 25.80
CA ALA A 412 2.44 -13.24 24.36
C ALA A 412 0.95 -13.51 24.03
N ILE A 413 0.21 -14.23 24.88
CA ILE A 413 -1.22 -14.50 24.70
C ILE A 413 -2.05 -13.22 24.92
N ALA A 414 -1.73 -12.42 25.95
CA ALA A 414 -2.40 -11.14 26.19
C ALA A 414 -2.14 -10.14 25.06
N GLY A 415 -0.91 -10.08 24.57
CA GLY A 415 -0.54 -9.26 23.40
C GLY A 415 -1.28 -9.70 22.12
N LYS A 416 -1.46 -11.02 21.93
CA LYS A 416 -2.20 -11.56 20.78
C LYS A 416 -3.69 -11.23 20.84
N VAL A 417 -4.33 -11.39 21.99
CA VAL A 417 -5.77 -11.08 22.15
C VAL A 417 -6.04 -9.60 21.93
N ALA A 418 -5.15 -8.73 22.41
CA ALA A 418 -5.22 -7.29 22.16
C ALA A 418 -5.02 -6.98 20.67
N TYR A 419 -4.07 -7.65 19.99
CA TYR A 419 -3.82 -7.53 18.56
C TYR A 419 -5.00 -8.04 17.72
N ASP A 420 -5.54 -9.23 18.01
CA ASP A 420 -6.67 -9.79 17.26
C ASP A 420 -7.94 -8.92 17.39
N LYS A 421 -8.20 -8.35 18.57
CA LYS A 421 -9.28 -7.38 18.77
C LYS A 421 -9.04 -6.08 18.00
N TRP A 422 -7.81 -5.58 18.03
CA TRP A 422 -7.43 -4.39 17.27
C TRP A 422 -7.51 -4.64 15.77
N TYR A 423 -6.95 -5.73 15.26
CA TYR A 423 -6.97 -6.10 13.85
C TYR A 423 -8.40 -6.29 13.32
N GLN A 424 -9.25 -7.00 14.05
CA GLN A 424 -10.66 -7.16 13.68
C GLN A 424 -11.44 -5.85 13.74
N SER A 425 -11.12 -4.97 14.67
CA SER A 425 -11.70 -3.64 14.70
C SER A 425 -11.23 -2.79 13.53
N GLN A 426 -9.96 -2.87 13.13
CA GLN A 426 -9.40 -2.17 11.97
C GLN A 426 -9.98 -2.68 10.64
N TYR A 427 -10.15 -4.00 10.49
CA TYR A 427 -10.70 -4.61 9.27
C TYR A 427 -12.17 -4.23 9.06
N ARG A 428 -13.02 -4.41 10.06
CA ARG A 428 -14.42 -3.95 10.02
C ARG A 428 -14.54 -2.45 9.76
N TRP A 429 -13.54 -1.73 10.15
CA TRP A 429 -13.48 -0.30 10.12
C TRP A 429 -13.03 0.21 8.75
N SER A 430 -12.06 -0.42 8.09
CA SER A 430 -11.69 -0.11 6.71
C SER A 430 -12.84 -0.38 5.74
N GLU A 431 -13.62 -1.45 5.96
CA GLU A 431 -14.86 -1.71 5.20
C GLU A 431 -15.91 -0.60 5.45
N GLY A 432 -16.17 -0.25 6.72
CA GLY A 432 -17.14 0.79 7.07
C GLY A 432 -16.77 2.17 6.50
N LEU A 433 -15.47 2.53 6.53
CA LEU A 433 -15.01 3.78 5.92
C LEU A 433 -15.13 3.77 4.40
N SER A 434 -14.80 2.66 3.75
CA SER A 434 -14.93 2.54 2.29
C SER A 434 -16.39 2.68 1.88
N GLU A 435 -17.30 1.99 2.55
CA GLU A 435 -18.73 2.08 2.31
C GLU A 435 -19.29 3.47 2.62
N GLY A 436 -18.86 4.09 3.72
CA GLY A 436 -19.27 5.43 4.08
C GLY A 436 -18.74 6.50 3.11
N ASN A 437 -17.51 6.37 2.58
CA ASN A 437 -16.96 7.25 1.56
C ASN A 437 -17.72 7.15 0.25
N GLU A 438 -18.12 5.96 -0.18
CA GLU A 438 -18.98 5.77 -1.36
C GLU A 438 -20.35 6.44 -1.16
N LYS A 439 -21.00 6.29 -0.02
CA LYS A 439 -22.26 6.98 0.30
C LYS A 439 -22.13 8.49 0.30
N VAL A 440 -21.03 9.04 0.82
CA VAL A 440 -20.76 10.48 0.76
C VAL A 440 -20.54 10.94 -0.68
N LYS A 441 -19.82 10.18 -1.47
CA LYS A 441 -19.57 10.46 -2.89
C LYS A 441 -20.85 10.45 -3.71
N GLU A 442 -21.68 9.42 -3.57
CA GLU A 442 -22.98 9.31 -4.24
C GLU A 442 -23.90 10.47 -3.86
N SER A 443 -23.99 10.81 -2.57
CA SER A 443 -24.79 11.94 -2.10
C SER A 443 -24.27 13.28 -2.62
N LEU A 444 -22.96 13.43 -2.77
CA LEU A 444 -22.33 14.63 -3.32
C LEU A 444 -22.61 14.76 -4.82
N GLU A 445 -22.51 13.69 -5.58
CA GLU A 445 -22.81 13.67 -7.02
C GLU A 445 -24.30 14.00 -7.26
N LYS A 446 -25.20 13.38 -6.49
CA LYS A 446 -26.62 13.67 -6.51
C LYS A 446 -26.93 15.14 -6.20
N TYR A 447 -26.30 15.68 -5.15
CA TYR A 447 -26.49 17.10 -4.78
C TYR A 447 -25.97 18.05 -5.87
N LYS A 448 -24.78 17.77 -6.46
CA LYS A 448 -24.22 18.56 -7.55
C LYS A 448 -25.12 18.55 -8.78
N PHE A 449 -25.58 17.36 -9.18
CA PHE A 449 -26.49 17.19 -10.30
C PHE A 449 -27.78 18.00 -10.12
N LEU A 450 -28.45 17.90 -8.96
CA LEU A 450 -29.67 18.65 -8.68
C LEU A 450 -29.45 20.16 -8.64
N ASN A 451 -28.29 20.59 -8.14
CA ASN A 451 -27.95 22.03 -8.14
C ASN A 451 -27.68 22.55 -9.56
N ASP A 452 -27.11 21.73 -10.44
CA ASP A 452 -26.92 22.06 -11.85
C ASP A 452 -28.26 22.13 -12.60
N ILE A 453 -29.16 21.18 -12.37
CA ILE A 453 -30.52 21.18 -12.89
C ILE A 453 -31.29 22.47 -12.48
N GLN A 454 -31.12 22.89 -11.23
CA GLN A 454 -31.71 24.17 -10.77
C GLN A 454 -31.19 25.37 -11.57
N GLY A 455 -29.90 25.39 -11.89
CA GLY A 455 -29.29 26.41 -12.75
C GLY A 455 -29.82 26.35 -14.19
N GLN A 456 -29.97 25.16 -14.76
CA GLN A 456 -30.53 24.97 -16.10
C GLN A 456 -31.99 25.44 -16.19
N ILE A 457 -32.84 25.06 -15.24
CA ILE A 457 -34.23 25.53 -15.20
C ILE A 457 -34.31 27.06 -15.17
N LYS A 458 -33.50 27.71 -14.34
CA LYS A 458 -33.43 29.17 -14.27
C LYS A 458 -33.03 29.78 -15.60
N SER A 459 -32.03 29.24 -16.27
CA SER A 459 -31.56 29.71 -17.58
C SER A 459 -32.62 29.51 -18.67
N LEU A 460 -33.28 28.34 -18.69
CA LEU A 460 -34.36 28.06 -19.65
C LEU A 460 -35.58 28.99 -19.45
N LYS A 461 -35.97 29.27 -18.21
CA LYS A 461 -37.03 30.22 -17.90
C LYS A 461 -36.68 31.63 -18.35
N MET A 462 -35.44 32.09 -18.15
CA MET A 462 -34.99 33.39 -18.66
C MET A 462 -35.13 33.50 -20.19
N VAL A 463 -34.80 32.39 -20.93
CA VAL A 463 -35.00 32.38 -22.39
C VAL A 463 -36.48 32.44 -22.77
N ILE A 464 -37.35 31.72 -22.06
CA ILE A 464 -38.80 31.70 -22.31
C ILE A 464 -39.45 33.06 -22.05
N GLU A 465 -38.99 33.77 -21.03
CA GLU A 465 -39.55 35.05 -20.58
C GLU A 465 -38.92 36.27 -21.28
N SER A 466 -37.79 36.09 -21.98
CA SER A 466 -37.07 37.18 -22.62
C SER A 466 -37.77 37.64 -23.89
N PRO A 467 -38.12 38.95 -24.02
CA PRO A 467 -38.73 39.51 -25.21
C PRO A 467 -37.78 39.53 -26.43
N GLU A 468 -36.49 39.28 -26.23
CA GLU A 468 -35.47 39.23 -27.30
C GLU A 468 -35.28 37.82 -27.88
N SER A 469 -35.87 36.79 -27.26
CA SER A 469 -35.73 35.39 -27.69
C SER A 469 -36.58 35.14 -28.95
N SER A 470 -36.01 34.47 -29.94
CA SER A 470 -36.77 34.01 -31.11
C SER A 470 -37.77 32.91 -30.73
N GLN A 471 -38.81 32.72 -31.53
CA GLN A 471 -39.82 31.68 -31.30
C GLN A 471 -39.17 30.29 -31.24
N GLU A 472 -38.17 30.00 -32.10
CA GLU A 472 -37.42 28.77 -32.12
C GLU A 472 -36.62 28.53 -30.80
N GLN A 473 -36.01 29.58 -30.24
CA GLN A 473 -35.33 29.52 -28.96
C GLN A 473 -36.29 29.23 -27.81
N VAL A 474 -37.45 29.84 -27.81
CA VAL A 474 -38.52 29.63 -26.82
C VAL A 474 -39.05 28.19 -26.88
N ASP A 475 -39.31 27.67 -28.10
CA ASP A 475 -39.84 26.32 -28.27
C ASP A 475 -38.80 25.26 -27.87
N ASN A 476 -37.52 25.45 -28.21
CA ASN A 476 -36.42 24.60 -27.73
C ASN A 476 -36.26 24.64 -26.19
N ALA A 477 -36.37 25.82 -25.59
CA ALA A 477 -36.28 25.96 -24.15
C ALA A 477 -37.45 25.26 -23.42
N LYS A 478 -38.65 25.33 -23.97
CA LYS A 478 -39.83 24.61 -23.46
C LYS A 478 -39.67 23.09 -23.56
N SER A 479 -39.17 22.61 -24.71
CA SER A 479 -38.91 21.17 -24.90
C SER A 479 -37.92 20.63 -23.85
N LYS A 480 -36.79 21.32 -23.64
CA LYS A 480 -35.83 20.96 -22.60
C LYS A 480 -36.39 21.02 -21.19
N LEU A 481 -37.27 21.98 -20.91
CA LEU A 481 -37.92 22.10 -19.61
C LEU A 481 -38.83 20.89 -19.34
N GLU A 482 -39.55 20.38 -20.36
CA GLU A 482 -40.36 19.17 -20.26
C GLU A 482 -39.50 17.91 -20.08
N GLU A 483 -38.34 17.79 -20.78
CA GLU A 483 -37.40 16.68 -20.56
C GLU A 483 -36.88 16.64 -19.10
N ILE A 484 -36.52 17.81 -18.55
CA ILE A 484 -36.10 17.94 -17.14
C ILE A 484 -37.25 17.55 -16.21
N LYS A 485 -38.48 17.98 -16.47
CA LYS A 485 -39.65 17.63 -15.70
C LYS A 485 -39.94 16.13 -15.69
N GLU A 486 -39.90 15.49 -16.86
CA GLU A 486 -40.09 14.04 -16.98
C GLU A 486 -39.02 13.28 -16.17
N MET A 487 -37.76 13.65 -16.30
CA MET A 487 -36.65 13.07 -15.58
C MET A 487 -36.83 13.23 -14.06
N LEU A 488 -37.15 14.42 -13.56
CA LEU A 488 -37.37 14.69 -12.14
C LEU A 488 -38.59 13.93 -11.59
N SER A 489 -39.64 13.79 -12.38
CA SER A 489 -40.83 13.04 -11.99
C SER A 489 -40.55 11.52 -11.90
N GLN A 490 -39.77 10.99 -12.83
CA GLN A 490 -39.43 9.57 -12.87
C GLN A 490 -38.39 9.16 -11.82
N GLU A 491 -37.29 9.93 -11.72
CA GLU A 491 -36.17 9.57 -10.83
C GLU A 491 -36.41 9.94 -9.36
N TYR A 492 -37.12 11.06 -9.13
CA TYR A 492 -37.35 11.59 -7.76
C TYR A 492 -38.80 11.49 -7.29
N ASN A 493 -39.67 10.92 -8.12
CA ASN A 493 -41.11 10.72 -7.81
C ASN A 493 -41.83 12.05 -7.45
N LEU A 494 -41.45 13.13 -8.12
CA LEU A 494 -42.02 14.48 -7.88
C LEU A 494 -43.30 14.68 -8.67
N VAL A 495 -44.30 15.26 -8.02
CA VAL A 495 -45.54 15.73 -8.68
C VAL A 495 -45.35 17.15 -9.18
N ILE A 496 -45.10 17.31 -10.48
CA ILE A 496 -44.93 18.61 -11.13
C ILE A 496 -46.18 18.95 -11.94
N ASN A 497 -46.71 20.16 -11.75
CA ASN A 497 -47.91 20.62 -12.44
C ASN A 497 -47.69 20.66 -13.96
N SER A 498 -48.77 20.50 -14.72
CA SER A 498 -48.71 20.51 -16.18
C SER A 498 -48.26 21.85 -16.77
N ASP A 499 -48.46 22.93 -16.03
CA ASP A 499 -48.02 24.30 -16.37
C ASP A 499 -46.65 24.69 -15.82
N ASN A 500 -45.96 23.73 -15.17
CA ASN A 500 -44.67 23.92 -14.52
C ASN A 500 -44.63 24.96 -13.38
N SER A 501 -45.80 25.37 -12.85
CA SER A 501 -45.91 26.43 -11.84
C SER A 501 -45.20 26.10 -10.52
N ASN A 502 -45.08 24.81 -10.16
CA ASN A 502 -44.39 24.33 -8.95
C ASN A 502 -43.02 23.69 -9.20
N LEU A 503 -42.47 23.81 -10.42
CA LEU A 503 -41.20 23.15 -10.78
C LEU A 503 -40.03 23.65 -9.93
N ASP A 504 -39.92 24.97 -9.71
CA ASP A 504 -38.84 25.55 -8.89
C ASP A 504 -38.92 25.07 -7.45
N ASP A 505 -40.13 25.08 -6.86
CA ASP A 505 -40.35 24.62 -5.49
C ASP A 505 -40.04 23.12 -5.34
N ALA A 506 -40.43 22.31 -6.33
CA ALA A 506 -40.15 20.88 -6.34
C ALA A 506 -38.64 20.60 -6.39
N VAL A 507 -37.90 21.26 -7.27
CA VAL A 507 -36.44 21.13 -7.38
C VAL A 507 -35.74 21.64 -6.12
N GLU A 508 -36.20 22.76 -5.56
CA GLU A 508 -35.64 23.28 -4.30
C GLU A 508 -35.83 22.30 -3.15
N GLN A 509 -37.01 21.67 -3.04
CA GLN A 509 -37.26 20.63 -2.02
C GLN A 509 -36.33 19.44 -2.15
N VAL A 510 -36.16 18.87 -3.37
CA VAL A 510 -35.28 17.72 -3.59
C VAL A 510 -33.81 18.09 -3.36
N THR A 511 -33.38 19.25 -3.81
CA THR A 511 -32.03 19.77 -3.58
C THR A 511 -31.74 19.91 -2.08
N LYS A 512 -32.71 20.42 -1.31
CA LYS A 512 -32.62 20.55 0.15
C LYS A 512 -32.55 19.18 0.85
N LEU A 513 -33.36 18.23 0.42
CA LEU A 513 -33.33 16.85 0.95
C LEU A 513 -31.98 16.19 0.64
N SER A 514 -31.48 16.30 -0.58
CA SER A 514 -30.18 15.78 -0.99
C SER A 514 -29.02 16.43 -0.22
N LYS A 515 -29.10 17.73 0.06
CA LYS A 515 -28.13 18.42 0.92
C LYS A 515 -28.15 17.90 2.36
N ASN A 516 -29.33 17.63 2.89
CA ASN A 516 -29.47 17.07 4.24
C ASN A 516 -28.95 15.63 4.31
N GLU A 517 -29.18 14.81 3.29
CA GLU A 517 -28.64 13.46 3.15
C GLU A 517 -27.11 13.48 3.12
N LEU A 518 -26.52 14.35 2.29
CA LEU A 518 -25.06 14.54 2.24
C LEU A 518 -24.49 14.95 3.59
N GLN A 519 -25.13 15.91 4.28
CA GLN A 519 -24.68 16.36 5.60
C GLN A 519 -24.78 15.25 6.65
N SER A 520 -25.83 14.42 6.59
CA SER A 520 -25.99 13.25 7.47
C SER A 520 -24.89 12.22 7.23
N ASN A 521 -24.59 11.89 5.96
CA ASN A 521 -23.54 10.95 5.62
C ASN A 521 -22.15 11.45 6.04
N ILE A 522 -21.86 12.74 5.89
CA ILE A 522 -20.62 13.36 6.39
C ILE A 522 -20.54 13.28 7.92
N ASN A 523 -21.63 13.54 8.63
CA ASN A 523 -21.65 13.48 10.09
C ASN A 523 -21.44 12.05 10.61
N ASN A 524 -22.03 11.04 9.96
CA ASN A 524 -21.83 9.63 10.28
C ASN A 524 -20.37 9.23 10.08
N GLN A 525 -19.75 9.61 8.97
CA GLN A 525 -18.33 9.39 8.71
C GLN A 525 -17.42 10.04 9.76
N ARG A 526 -17.75 11.25 10.21
CA ARG A 526 -17.00 11.93 11.27
C ARG A 526 -17.13 11.22 12.61
N ALA A 527 -18.30 10.67 12.93
CA ALA A 527 -18.52 9.90 14.14
C ALA A 527 -17.70 8.61 14.13
N GLU A 528 -17.71 7.87 13.03
CA GLU A 528 -16.90 6.67 12.83
C GLU A 528 -15.40 6.96 12.94
N LEU A 529 -14.92 8.05 12.34
CA LEU A 529 -13.54 8.53 12.47
C LEU A 529 -13.16 8.85 13.91
N SER A 530 -14.05 9.50 14.67
CA SER A 530 -13.82 9.85 16.08
C SER A 530 -13.72 8.60 16.95
N GLU A 531 -14.58 7.61 16.72
CA GLU A 531 -14.55 6.34 17.44
C GLU A 531 -13.24 5.59 17.20
N LEU A 532 -12.73 5.59 15.97
CA LEU A 532 -11.44 5.00 15.64
C LEU A 532 -10.28 5.66 16.38
N VAL A 533 -10.21 6.99 16.35
CA VAL A 533 -9.13 7.73 17.03
C VAL A 533 -9.10 7.36 18.51
N ASN A 534 -10.27 7.25 19.14
CA ASN A 534 -10.38 6.85 20.55
C ASN A 534 -9.95 5.40 20.79
N ASN A 535 -10.33 4.47 19.89
CA ASN A 535 -9.95 3.07 19.98
C ASN A 535 -8.44 2.86 19.78
N ASN A 536 -7.81 3.62 18.86
CA ASN A 536 -6.36 3.62 18.69
C ASN A 536 -5.61 4.19 19.90
N ALA A 537 -6.11 5.23 20.53
CA ALA A 537 -5.51 5.78 21.75
C ALA A 537 -5.51 4.75 22.90
N ASN A 538 -6.63 4.06 23.10
CA ASN A 538 -6.76 2.99 24.11
C ASN A 538 -5.82 1.81 23.78
N TYR A 539 -5.67 1.43 22.53
CA TYR A 539 -4.74 0.39 22.10
C TYR A 539 -3.29 0.75 22.38
N ILE A 540 -2.88 1.98 22.08
CA ILE A 540 -1.52 2.47 22.36
C ILE A 540 -1.22 2.42 23.85
N GLN A 541 -2.18 2.79 24.70
CA GLN A 541 -2.04 2.73 26.15
C GLN A 541 -1.88 1.29 26.66
N THR A 542 -2.75 0.38 26.22
CA THR A 542 -2.68 -1.06 26.59
C THR A 542 -1.36 -1.69 26.15
N ARG A 543 -0.86 -1.32 24.97
CA ARG A 543 0.42 -1.79 24.46
C ARG A 543 1.60 -1.27 25.28
N ARG A 544 1.54 -0.03 25.74
CA ARG A 544 2.58 0.57 26.59
C ARG A 544 2.66 -0.17 27.94
N GLU A 545 1.53 -0.44 28.55
CA GLU A 545 1.45 -1.19 29.81
C GLU A 545 1.97 -2.63 29.65
N ALA A 546 1.64 -3.29 28.53
CA ALA A 546 2.17 -4.62 28.22
C ALA A 546 3.69 -4.62 28.01
N GLN A 547 4.24 -3.59 27.36
CA GLN A 547 5.68 -3.43 27.17
C GLN A 547 6.43 -3.15 28.47
N GLU A 548 5.85 -2.34 29.36
CA GLU A 548 6.42 -2.09 30.68
C GLU A 548 6.46 -3.37 31.53
N ASN A 549 5.41 -4.17 31.49
CA ASN A 549 5.37 -5.46 32.18
C ASN A 549 6.39 -6.46 31.60
N TYR A 550 6.53 -6.52 30.27
CA TYR A 550 7.53 -7.34 29.61
C TYR A 550 8.97 -6.95 30.01
N ASN A 551 9.26 -5.65 30.07
CA ASN A 551 10.58 -5.16 30.48
C ASN A 551 10.91 -5.51 31.93
N LYS A 552 9.92 -5.43 32.86
CA LYS A 552 10.08 -5.86 34.26
C LYS A 552 10.39 -7.36 34.35
N GLU A 553 9.70 -8.17 33.55
CA GLU A 553 9.89 -9.62 33.54
C GLU A 553 11.25 -10.02 32.96
N LEU A 554 11.72 -9.31 31.93
CA LEU A 554 13.05 -9.48 31.35
C LEU A 554 14.15 -9.11 32.36
N GLU A 555 13.97 -8.04 33.13
CA GLU A 555 14.89 -7.64 34.19
C GLU A 555 14.96 -8.72 35.29
N LEU A 556 13.82 -9.25 35.69
CA LEU A 556 13.73 -10.33 36.66
C LEU A 556 14.43 -11.61 36.18
N GLN A 557 14.24 -11.96 34.92
CA GLN A 557 14.91 -13.10 34.27
C GLN A 557 16.44 -12.94 34.25
N THR A 558 16.93 -11.72 33.98
CA THR A 558 18.35 -11.40 34.02
C THR A 558 18.93 -11.59 35.43
N LYS A 559 18.25 -11.06 36.46
CA LYS A 559 18.63 -11.25 37.84
C LYS A 559 18.63 -12.73 38.27
N TYR A 560 17.66 -13.50 37.76
CA TYR A 560 17.59 -14.95 38.04
C TYR A 560 18.76 -15.71 37.38
N SER A 561 19.12 -15.36 36.16
CA SER A 561 20.25 -15.94 35.44
C SER A 561 21.60 -15.64 36.14
N GLU A 562 21.75 -14.39 36.64
CA GLU A 562 22.94 -14.03 37.44
C GLU A 562 23.02 -14.77 38.73
N ALA A 563 21.91 -14.94 39.46
CA ALA A 563 21.87 -15.72 40.71
C ALA A 563 22.22 -17.18 40.44
N GLN A 564 21.68 -17.77 39.37
CA GLN A 564 21.95 -19.14 38.97
C GLN A 564 23.43 -19.38 38.60
N SER A 565 24.05 -18.42 37.88
CA SER A 565 25.48 -18.48 37.59
C SER A 565 26.35 -18.50 38.87
N LYS A 566 26.04 -17.63 39.84
CA LYS A 566 26.75 -17.58 41.13
C LYS A 566 26.53 -18.83 41.98
N VAL A 567 25.36 -19.45 41.91
CA VAL A 567 25.03 -20.70 42.62
C VAL A 567 25.73 -21.92 41.96
N SER A 568 26.01 -21.87 40.67
CA SER A 568 26.78 -22.92 39.96
C SER A 568 28.17 -23.18 40.63
N ASP A 569 28.84 -22.09 41.04
CA ASP A 569 30.13 -22.17 41.74
C ASP A 569 30.00 -22.88 43.10
N ILE A 570 28.89 -22.65 43.80
CA ILE A 570 28.59 -23.31 45.07
C ILE A 570 28.36 -24.80 44.87
N THR A 571 27.67 -25.18 43.82
CA THR A 571 27.40 -26.56 43.47
C THR A 571 28.72 -27.30 43.19
N ALA A 572 29.66 -26.65 42.47
CA ALA A 572 31.00 -27.20 42.23
C ALA A 572 31.79 -27.40 43.54
N LYS A 573 31.71 -26.46 44.51
CA LYS A 573 32.37 -26.58 45.80
C LYS A 573 31.79 -27.68 46.68
N ILE A 574 30.47 -27.93 46.61
CA ILE A 574 29.83 -29.08 47.26
C ILE A 574 30.33 -30.39 46.63
N ALA A 575 30.38 -30.46 45.32
CA ALA A 575 30.84 -31.65 44.58
C ALA A 575 32.30 -32.00 44.88
N ASN A 576 33.14 -30.96 45.13
CA ASN A 576 34.55 -31.13 45.51
C ASN A 576 34.79 -31.36 47.00
N ASN A 577 33.72 -31.48 47.83
CA ASN A 577 33.79 -31.58 49.30
C ASN A 577 34.48 -30.39 50.00
N GLU A 578 34.50 -29.23 49.37
CA GLU A 578 35.06 -28.00 49.96
C GLU A 578 34.13 -27.37 51.00
N ILE A 579 32.81 -27.55 50.81
CA ILE A 579 31.77 -27.12 51.77
C ILE A 579 30.71 -28.22 51.93
N THR A 580 30.01 -28.23 53.04
CA THR A 580 28.90 -29.15 53.29
C THR A 580 27.66 -28.75 52.47
N ALA A 581 26.78 -29.71 52.17
CA ALA A 581 25.53 -29.45 51.46
C ALA A 581 24.63 -28.43 52.20
N ALA A 582 24.62 -28.42 53.52
CA ALA A 582 23.87 -27.46 54.34
C ALA A 582 24.42 -26.04 54.21
N GLU A 583 25.72 -25.85 54.24
CA GLU A 583 26.39 -24.55 54.01
C GLU A 583 26.20 -24.07 52.59
N GLY A 584 26.27 -24.97 51.63
CA GLY A 584 26.01 -24.65 50.21
C GLY A 584 24.56 -24.15 49.99
N TYR A 585 23.58 -24.82 50.58
CA TYR A 585 22.18 -24.40 50.50
C TYR A 585 21.94 -23.01 51.13
N ALA A 586 22.52 -22.76 52.33
CA ALA A 586 22.40 -21.45 52.95
C ALA A 586 23.00 -20.33 52.09
N LYS A 587 24.20 -20.55 51.50
CA LYS A 587 24.85 -19.60 50.60
C LYS A 587 24.07 -19.38 49.29
N ALA A 588 23.51 -20.44 48.73
CA ALA A 588 22.67 -20.33 47.53
C ALA A 588 21.43 -19.50 47.79
N LYS A 589 20.73 -19.73 48.90
CA LYS A 589 19.57 -18.96 49.32
C LYS A 589 19.89 -17.48 49.51
N GLU A 590 21.03 -17.17 50.11
CA GLU A 590 21.49 -15.80 50.29
C GLU A 590 21.80 -15.10 48.96
N ILE A 591 22.43 -15.82 48.02
CA ILE A 591 22.68 -15.29 46.65
C ILE A 591 21.39 -14.95 45.93
N TYR A 592 20.41 -15.85 45.93
CA TYR A 592 19.11 -15.60 45.34
C TYR A 592 18.43 -14.38 45.96
N LYS A 593 18.38 -14.31 47.31
CA LYS A 593 17.78 -13.18 48.04
C LYS A 593 18.48 -11.84 47.72
N ASN A 594 19.80 -11.82 47.66
CA ASN A 594 20.57 -10.61 47.39
C ASN A 594 20.52 -10.16 45.93
N THR A 595 20.36 -11.10 45.00
CA THR A 595 20.35 -10.80 43.55
C THR A 595 18.96 -10.44 43.04
N ILE A 596 17.91 -11.12 43.49
CA ILE A 596 16.52 -10.90 43.08
C ILE A 596 15.84 -9.80 43.93
N GLY A 597 16.30 -9.60 45.17
CA GLY A 597 15.78 -8.55 46.05
C GLY A 597 14.37 -8.84 46.56
N SER A 598 13.49 -7.82 46.56
CA SER A 598 12.10 -7.93 47.03
C SER A 598 11.26 -8.93 46.24
N ASP A 599 11.67 -9.24 45.02
CA ASP A 599 10.94 -10.16 44.14
C ASP A 599 11.20 -11.63 44.46
N TYR A 600 12.10 -11.91 45.45
CA TYR A 600 12.38 -13.27 45.92
C TYR A 600 11.25 -13.88 46.77
N GLU A 601 10.43 -13.04 47.40
CA GLU A 601 9.34 -13.48 48.30
C GLU A 601 7.97 -13.55 47.57
N ASN A 602 7.87 -13.00 46.35
CA ASN A 602 6.69 -13.05 45.48
C ASN A 602 6.86 -14.13 44.41
#